data_54b42d5bfe65b59f73fc589ad5a0f630
#
_entry.id   54b42d5bfe65b59f73fc589ad5a0f630
#
_cell.length_a   1.000
_cell.length_b   1.000
_cell.length_c   1.000
_cell.angle_alpha   90.00
_cell.angle_beta   90.00
_cell.angle_gamma   90.00
#
_symmetry.space_group_name_H-M   'P 1'
#
loop_
_entity.id
_entity.type
_entity.pdbx_description
1 polymer ?
#
loop_
_entity_poly.entity_id
_entity_poly.type
_entity_poly.pdbx_seq_one_letter_code
_entity_poly.pdbx_strand_id
1 'polypeptide(L)'
;MVTGFNTDIKHNGVVYHVQTEPRKEGGVETAVYMRGAVIHSLKTSYLDFVQSPEYTDEKFKRLLEDQHRQIIARIRAGEIRLSTPSASKP
;
A
#
# COMPACT_ATOMS: atom_id res chain seq x y z
N MET A 1 -6.32 0.95 -18.70
CA MET A 1 -6.68 1.26 -17.33
C MET A 1 -5.85 0.42 -16.38
N VAL A 2 -5.32 1.05 -15.35
CA VAL A 2 -4.50 0.33 -14.36
C VAL A 2 -5.39 -0.12 -13.22
N THR A 3 -5.31 -1.41 -12.89
CA THR A 3 -6.04 -1.97 -11.77
C THR A 3 -5.10 -2.14 -10.58
N GLY A 4 -5.67 -2.24 -9.39
CA GLY A 4 -4.90 -2.38 -8.20
C GLY A 4 -4.50 -3.80 -7.87
N PHE A 5 -3.95 -3.97 -6.69
CA PHE A 5 -3.47 -5.25 -6.19
C PHE A 5 -4.08 -5.54 -4.83
N ASN A 6 -4.38 -6.81 -4.59
CA ASN A 6 -4.90 -7.27 -3.30
C ASN A 6 -4.14 -8.53 -2.91
N THR A 7 -3.61 -8.54 -1.70
CA THR A 7 -2.84 -9.68 -1.21
C THR A 7 -3.13 -9.90 0.26
N ASP A 8 -3.30 -11.16 0.65
CA ASP A 8 -3.40 -11.54 2.05
C ASP A 8 -2.07 -12.07 2.51
N ILE A 9 -1.58 -11.54 3.63
CA ILE A 9 -0.31 -11.94 4.20
C ILE A 9 -0.54 -12.47 5.61
N LYS A 10 -0.08 -13.68 5.87
CA LYS A 10 -0.12 -14.22 7.22
C LYS A 10 1.26 -14.05 7.84
N HIS A 11 1.31 -13.36 8.97
CA HIS A 11 2.57 -13.12 9.67
C HIS A 11 2.33 -13.25 11.17
N ASN A 12 3.10 -14.14 11.80
CA ASN A 12 2.97 -14.42 13.24
C ASN A 12 1.52 -14.73 13.64
N GLY A 13 0.84 -15.53 12.82
CA GLY A 13 -0.53 -15.95 13.09
C GLY A 13 -1.60 -14.92 12.79
N VAL A 14 -1.23 -13.75 12.30
CA VAL A 14 -2.18 -12.67 11.98
C VAL A 14 -2.29 -12.53 10.47
N VAL A 15 -3.52 -12.40 9.98
CA VAL A 15 -3.76 -12.21 8.55
C VAL A 15 -3.93 -10.72 8.29
N TYR A 16 -3.13 -10.19 7.39
CA TYR A 16 -3.19 -8.81 6.94
C TYR A 16 -3.68 -8.79 5.51
N HIS A 17 -4.63 -7.91 5.21
CA HIS A 17 -5.12 -7.70 3.85
C HIS A 17 -4.51 -6.41 3.33
N VAL A 18 -3.75 -6.51 2.26
CA VAL A 18 -3.06 -5.36 1.68
C VAL A 18 -3.72 -5.02 0.36
N GLN A 19 -4.21 -3.80 0.24
CA GLN A 19 -4.86 -3.31 -0.97
C GLN A 19 -4.14 -2.08 -1.47
N THR A 20 -3.71 -2.10 -2.73
CA THR A 20 -3.10 -0.94 -3.37
C THR A 20 -3.95 -0.58 -4.56
N GLU A 21 -4.37 0.68 -4.64
CA GLU A 21 -5.27 1.14 -5.68
C GLU A 21 -4.81 2.45 -6.26
N PRO A 22 -5.00 2.64 -7.57
CA PRO A 22 -4.77 3.94 -8.17
C PRO A 22 -5.89 4.89 -7.76
N ARG A 23 -5.52 6.12 -7.54
CA ARG A 23 -6.45 7.19 -7.24
C ARG A 23 -6.37 8.23 -8.34
N LYS A 24 -7.18 9.28 -8.24
CA LYS A 24 -7.20 10.34 -9.23
C LYS A 24 -5.84 11.02 -9.31
N GLU A 25 -5.51 11.51 -10.49
CA GLU A 25 -4.37 12.39 -10.71
C GLU A 25 -3.05 11.77 -10.26
N GLY A 26 -2.87 10.49 -10.55
CA GLY A 26 -1.61 9.82 -10.26
C GLY A 26 -1.43 9.43 -8.81
N GLY A 27 -2.48 9.51 -7.99
CA GLY A 27 -2.40 9.05 -6.63
C GLY A 27 -2.34 7.53 -6.56
N VAL A 28 -1.67 7.02 -5.56
CA VAL A 28 -1.61 5.59 -5.26
C VAL A 28 -1.81 5.44 -3.77
N GLU A 29 -2.77 4.62 -3.40
CA GLU A 29 -3.04 4.38 -1.98
C GLU A 29 -2.91 2.91 -1.66
N THR A 30 -2.14 2.59 -0.63
CA THR A 30 -2.06 1.24 -0.08
C THR A 30 -2.65 1.27 1.32
N ALA A 31 -3.61 0.40 1.56
CA ALA A 31 -4.23 0.26 2.88
C ALA A 31 -3.99 -1.15 3.39
N VAL A 32 -3.70 -1.26 4.67
CA VAL A 32 -3.54 -2.55 5.33
C VAL A 32 -4.69 -2.71 6.31
N TYR A 33 -5.39 -3.82 6.17
CA TYR A 33 -6.54 -4.14 7.02
C TYR A 33 -6.23 -5.35 7.88
N MET A 34 -6.75 -5.33 9.09
CA MET A 34 -6.77 -6.50 9.95
C MET A 34 -8.15 -6.57 10.56
N ARG A 35 -8.83 -7.71 10.35
CA ARG A 35 -10.20 -7.92 10.84
C ARG A 35 -11.13 -6.80 10.41
N GLY A 36 -10.98 -6.33 9.18
CA GLY A 36 -11.84 -5.31 8.62
C GLY A 36 -11.50 -3.88 9.00
N ALA A 37 -10.51 -3.68 9.86
CA ALA A 37 -10.11 -2.34 10.27
C ALA A 37 -8.82 -1.94 9.58
N VAL A 38 -8.73 -0.68 9.15
CA VAL A 38 -7.50 -0.15 8.57
C VAL A 38 -6.52 0.11 9.69
N ILE A 39 -5.36 -0.54 9.63
CA ILE A 39 -4.33 -0.35 10.65
C ILE A 39 -3.14 0.45 10.11
N HIS A 40 -3.06 0.64 8.81
CA HIS A 40 -1.99 1.41 8.20
C HIS A 40 -2.42 1.84 6.82
N SER A 41 -2.00 3.02 6.39
CA SER A 41 -2.23 3.44 5.01
C SER A 41 -1.06 4.31 4.56
N LEU A 42 -0.80 4.25 3.26
CA LEU A 42 0.23 5.06 2.63
C LEU A 42 -0.33 5.62 1.34
N LYS A 43 -0.28 6.95 1.21
CA LYS A 43 -0.70 7.62 0.00
C LYS A 43 0.52 8.26 -0.64
N THR A 44 0.68 8.03 -1.92
CA THR A 44 1.78 8.58 -2.68
C THR A 44 1.23 9.26 -3.91
N SER A 45 1.81 10.37 -4.32
CA SER A 45 1.39 11.07 -5.52
C SER A 45 2.45 10.92 -6.59
N TYR A 46 2.02 10.51 -7.78
CA TYR A 46 2.87 10.45 -8.96
C TYR A 46 2.32 11.37 -10.04
N LEU A 47 1.78 12.52 -9.61
CA LEU A 47 1.14 13.45 -10.53
C LEU A 47 2.11 13.88 -11.64
N ASP A 48 3.33 14.22 -11.27
CA ASP A 48 4.31 14.67 -12.27
C ASP A 48 4.57 13.58 -13.30
N PHE A 49 4.65 12.33 -12.85
CA PHE A 49 4.90 11.22 -13.77
C PHE A 49 3.72 11.04 -14.73
N VAL A 50 2.48 11.06 -14.22
CA VAL A 50 1.33 10.80 -15.09
C VAL A 50 1.11 11.94 -16.09
N GLN A 51 1.69 13.11 -15.85
CA GLN A 51 1.63 14.22 -16.77
C GLN A 51 2.83 14.30 -17.68
N SER A 52 3.79 13.40 -17.53
CA SER A 52 5.03 13.44 -18.31
C SER A 52 4.88 12.64 -19.61
N PRO A 53 5.73 12.94 -20.60
CA PRO A 53 5.72 12.16 -21.85
C PRO A 53 6.13 10.71 -21.65
N GLU A 54 6.79 10.37 -20.55
CA GLU A 54 7.21 9.00 -20.28
C GLU A 54 6.10 8.13 -19.74
N TYR A 55 4.92 8.69 -19.47
CA TYR A 55 3.84 7.92 -18.88
C TYR A 55 3.40 6.77 -19.77
N THR A 56 3.27 5.60 -19.20
CA THR A 56 2.53 4.49 -19.78
C THR A 56 1.77 3.80 -18.66
N ASP A 57 0.67 3.13 -18.99
CA ASP A 57 -0.08 2.37 -18.01
C ASP A 57 0.80 1.31 -17.36
N GLU A 58 1.68 0.68 -18.13
CA GLU A 58 2.56 -0.36 -17.60
C GLU A 58 3.53 0.20 -16.57
N LYS A 59 4.11 1.37 -16.83
CA LYS A 59 5.01 1.97 -15.88
C LYS A 59 4.29 2.39 -14.62
N PHE A 60 3.09 2.92 -14.75
CA PHE A 60 2.29 3.30 -13.59
C PHE A 60 1.91 2.07 -12.78
N LYS A 61 1.54 0.98 -13.45
CA LYS A 61 1.24 -0.27 -12.77
C LYS A 61 2.43 -0.76 -11.94
N ARG A 62 3.64 -0.60 -12.46
CA ARG A 62 4.84 -0.98 -11.70
C ARG A 62 5.00 -0.15 -10.44
N LEU A 63 4.66 1.13 -10.49
CA LEU A 63 4.72 1.97 -9.30
C LEU A 63 3.76 1.47 -8.23
N LEU A 64 2.55 1.06 -8.65
CA LEU A 64 1.60 0.46 -7.72
C LEU A 64 2.17 -0.83 -7.14
N GLU A 65 2.71 -1.67 -7.99
CA GLU A 65 3.24 -2.96 -7.57
C GLU A 65 4.41 -2.79 -6.61
N ASP A 66 5.30 -1.85 -6.89
CA ASP A 66 6.45 -1.59 -6.03
C ASP A 66 5.99 -1.13 -4.65
N GLN A 67 5.03 -0.22 -4.59
CA GLN A 67 4.52 0.24 -3.31
C GLN A 67 3.85 -0.89 -2.56
N HIS A 68 3.07 -1.70 -3.27
CA HIS A 68 2.40 -2.86 -2.69
C HIS A 68 3.41 -3.81 -2.05
N ARG A 69 4.48 -4.13 -2.79
CA ARG A 69 5.52 -5.03 -2.29
C ARG A 69 6.29 -4.45 -1.12
N GLN A 70 6.52 -3.14 -1.13
CA GLN A 70 7.21 -2.48 -0.02
C GLN A 70 6.41 -2.60 1.27
N ILE A 71 5.10 -2.41 1.19
CA ILE A 71 4.26 -2.53 2.38
C ILE A 71 4.23 -3.97 2.88
N ILE A 72 4.15 -4.94 1.97
CA ILE A 72 4.19 -6.35 2.36
C ILE A 72 5.52 -6.67 3.06
N ALA A 73 6.63 -6.17 2.52
CA ALA A 73 7.93 -6.40 3.14
C ALA A 73 7.98 -5.81 4.54
N ARG A 74 7.37 -4.66 4.75
CA ARG A 74 7.34 -4.03 6.08
C ARG A 74 6.50 -4.83 7.06
N ILE A 75 5.40 -5.43 6.58
CA ILE A 75 4.62 -6.33 7.44
C ILE A 75 5.48 -7.51 7.87
N ARG A 76 6.19 -8.11 6.93
CA ARG A 76 7.04 -9.28 7.24
C ARG A 76 8.22 -8.93 8.13
N ALA A 77 8.66 -7.68 8.09
CA ALA A 77 9.72 -7.21 8.96
C ALA A 77 9.21 -6.82 10.35
N GLY A 78 7.90 -6.90 10.57
CA GLY A 78 7.31 -6.54 11.86
C GLY A 78 7.16 -5.05 12.07
N GLU A 79 7.30 -4.25 11.01
CA GLU A 79 7.22 -2.79 11.12
C GLU A 79 5.79 -2.27 11.06
N ILE A 80 4.88 -3.05 10.48
CA ILE A 80 3.47 -2.71 10.42
C ILE A 80 2.72 -3.77 11.18
N ARG A 81 2.09 -3.40 12.26
CA ARG A 81 1.33 -4.33 13.07
C ARG A 81 0.27 -3.55 13.82
N LEU A 82 -0.69 -4.28 14.37
CA LEU A 82 -1.69 -3.64 15.20
C LEU A 82 -0.98 -3.01 16.40
N SER A 83 -1.06 -1.70 16.45
CA SER A 83 -0.45 -1.00 17.58
C SER A 83 -1.56 -0.48 18.47
N THR A 84 -1.29 -0.46 19.76
CA THR A 84 -2.20 0.20 20.67
C THR A 84 -1.84 1.67 20.74
N PRO A 85 -2.80 2.52 21.04
CA PRO A 85 -2.49 3.95 21.16
C PRO A 85 -1.40 4.23 22.17
N SER A 86 -1.34 3.44 23.21
CA SER A 86 -0.33 3.64 24.23
C SER A 86 1.07 3.34 23.72
N ALA A 87 1.18 2.49 22.72
CA ALA A 87 2.49 2.17 22.15
C ALA A 87 3.05 3.35 21.38
N SER A 88 2.18 4.21 20.94
CA SER A 88 2.65 5.34 20.18
C SER A 88 2.95 6.52 21.03
N LYS A 89 2.75 6.41 22.25
CA LYS A 89 2.89 7.55 22.95
C LYS A 89 3.89 7.59 23.77
N PRO A 90 4.41 8.20 23.73
CA PRO A 90 5.42 8.52 24.50
C PRO A 90 5.34 9.27 25.37
#